data_7a21b6ce922c0aed08a3402175073961
#
_entry.id   7a21b6ce922c0aed08a3402175073961
#
_cell.length_a   1.000
_cell.length_b   1.000
_cell.length_c   1.000
_cell.angle_alpha   90.00
_cell.angle_beta   90.00
_cell.angle_gamma   90.00
#
_symmetry.space_group_name_H-M   'P 1'
#
loop_
_entity.id
_entity.type
_entity.pdbx_description
1 polymer ?
#
loop_
_entity_poly.entity_id
_entity_poly.type
_entity_poly.pdbx_seq_one_letter_code
_entity_poly.pdbx_strand_id
1 'polypeptide(L)'
;MFLWFLIKCILWVPFRLLFWTRVINKKELRKHRGKGIVMCCNHRSYTDGPLMHILFWRKNRFLVRPDMFNTKFKNWNMRAIGCYPVERGKDLALIRYAVGELKKNCTIIMFPEGMRAFNPEDALALRNGAAMIAIKAGVPIVPMVLKRSPRPFVFNALKIGTTISTEEYQNRKLEKSDLAELSGKIQEAMADLLVGFEVKRKPKWWEKQESVIARGIVIRDRKLLVIKRVRDGEEYYVLPGGHVDEGETAKAAAVREVAEETGVESVPTRLLYKYKHVELGMQSFYYCVYKSGEPHQTDAEEYTDETRNRGTYEPMWLPLEDLKNTDLRPNCIRGQLIKDIKKYGAPLARSLKYVK
;
A
#
# COMPACT_ATOMS: atom_id res chain seq x y z
N MET A 1 21.40 -25.96 -4.56
CA MET A 1 21.61 -24.90 -5.58
C MET A 1 21.20 -25.33 -6.97
N PHE A 2 21.60 -26.53 -7.44
CA PHE A 2 21.22 -27.09 -8.72
C PHE A 2 19.70 -27.28 -8.89
N LEU A 3 19.02 -27.87 -7.92
CA LEU A 3 17.56 -28.06 -7.93
C LEU A 3 16.78 -26.71 -8.03
N TRP A 4 17.24 -25.68 -7.32
CA TRP A 4 16.68 -24.35 -7.43
C TRP A 4 16.76 -23.77 -8.84
N PHE A 5 17.91 -23.94 -9.49
CA PHE A 5 18.12 -23.51 -10.87
C PHE A 5 17.23 -24.30 -11.85
N LEU A 6 17.16 -25.62 -11.68
CA LEU A 6 16.34 -26.49 -12.50
C LEU A 6 14.85 -26.16 -12.42
N ILE A 7 14.31 -26.00 -11.19
CA ILE A 7 12.92 -25.58 -10.97
C ILE A 7 12.64 -24.25 -11.66
N LYS A 8 13.56 -23.30 -11.54
CA LYS A 8 13.42 -21.99 -12.15
C LYS A 8 13.42 -22.04 -13.67
N CYS A 9 14.29 -22.85 -14.28
CA CYS A 9 14.31 -23.07 -15.74
C CYS A 9 13.01 -23.71 -16.24
N ILE A 10 12.52 -24.75 -15.57
CA ILE A 10 11.29 -25.46 -15.96
C ILE A 10 10.06 -24.55 -15.82
N LEU A 11 9.95 -23.80 -14.72
CA LEU A 11 8.78 -22.96 -14.45
C LEU A 11 8.83 -21.59 -15.15
N TRP A 12 10.00 -21.15 -15.61
CA TRP A 12 10.16 -19.80 -16.17
C TRP A 12 9.29 -19.56 -17.41
N VAL A 13 9.32 -20.49 -18.38
CA VAL A 13 8.54 -20.35 -19.62
C VAL A 13 7.05 -20.35 -19.34
N PRO A 14 6.46 -21.39 -18.69
CA PRO A 14 5.03 -21.42 -18.43
C PRO A 14 4.56 -20.24 -17.55
N PHE A 15 5.33 -19.84 -16.55
CA PHE A 15 4.96 -18.69 -15.73
C PHE A 15 5.04 -17.35 -16.49
N ARG A 16 6.00 -17.20 -17.39
CA ARG A 16 6.11 -16.00 -18.23
C ARG A 16 4.96 -15.91 -19.23
N LEU A 17 4.53 -17.04 -19.78
CA LEU A 17 3.36 -17.11 -20.66
C LEU A 17 2.06 -16.89 -19.89
N LEU A 18 1.96 -17.47 -18.68
CA LEU A 18 0.76 -17.41 -17.86
C LEU A 18 0.55 -16.02 -17.24
N PHE A 19 1.61 -15.42 -16.71
CA PHE A 19 1.54 -14.15 -15.95
C PHE A 19 2.16 -12.96 -16.70
N TRP A 20 2.12 -12.90 -17.94
CA TRP A 20 2.58 -11.83 -18.83
C TRP A 20 3.01 -10.53 -18.10
N THR A 21 4.19 -10.58 -17.42
CA THR A 21 4.60 -9.51 -16.52
C THR A 21 5.70 -8.65 -17.12
N ARG A 22 5.41 -7.34 -17.27
CA ARG A 22 6.40 -6.33 -17.62
C ARG A 22 7.07 -5.80 -16.37
N VAL A 23 8.40 -5.81 -16.35
CA VAL A 23 9.20 -5.19 -15.29
C VAL A 23 9.71 -3.85 -15.79
N ILE A 24 9.27 -2.77 -15.14
CA ILE A 24 9.62 -1.38 -15.47
C ILE A 24 10.79 -0.97 -14.59
N ASN A 25 11.72 -0.17 -15.15
CA ASN A 25 12.93 0.31 -14.49
C ASN A 25 13.89 -0.80 -14.02
N LYS A 26 14.00 -1.88 -14.78
CA LYS A 26 14.89 -3.00 -14.48
C LYS A 26 16.38 -2.61 -14.38
N LYS A 27 16.76 -1.46 -14.95
CA LYS A 27 18.13 -0.92 -14.89
C LYS A 27 18.61 -0.73 -13.44
N GLU A 28 17.70 -0.37 -12.54
CA GLU A 28 18.01 -0.14 -11.13
C GLU A 28 18.58 -1.40 -10.46
N LEU A 29 18.01 -2.56 -10.70
CA LEU A 29 18.52 -3.83 -10.17
C LEU A 29 19.89 -4.23 -10.74
N ARG A 30 20.23 -3.78 -11.95
CA ARG A 30 21.51 -4.09 -12.57
C ARG A 30 22.69 -3.44 -11.82
N LYS A 31 22.46 -2.29 -11.18
CA LYS A 31 23.48 -1.60 -10.34
C LYS A 31 23.97 -2.48 -9.18
N HIS A 32 23.14 -3.43 -8.75
CA HIS A 32 23.41 -4.33 -7.62
C HIS A 32 23.68 -5.77 -8.04
N ARG A 33 24.15 -5.98 -9.28
CA ARG A 33 24.47 -7.34 -9.76
C ARG A 33 25.57 -7.95 -8.91
N GLY A 34 25.37 -9.17 -8.43
CA GLY A 34 26.35 -9.88 -7.59
C GLY A 34 26.42 -9.39 -6.15
N LYS A 35 25.58 -8.43 -5.72
CA LYS A 35 25.55 -7.90 -4.35
C LYS A 35 24.25 -8.29 -3.65
N GLY A 36 24.31 -8.44 -2.33
CA GLY A 36 23.13 -8.59 -1.48
C GLY A 36 22.25 -7.33 -1.51
N ILE A 37 20.95 -7.48 -1.57
CA ILE A 37 19.99 -6.36 -1.49
C ILE A 37 18.72 -6.81 -0.79
N VAL A 38 18.03 -5.88 -0.15
CA VAL A 38 16.65 -6.06 0.32
C VAL A 38 15.70 -5.48 -0.72
N MET A 39 14.74 -6.26 -1.18
CA MET A 39 13.70 -5.83 -2.10
C MET A 39 12.37 -5.76 -1.34
N CYS A 40 11.77 -4.59 -1.26
CA CYS A 40 10.48 -4.35 -0.61
C CYS A 40 9.38 -4.23 -1.65
N CYS A 41 8.37 -5.08 -1.56
CA CYS A 41 7.23 -5.11 -2.48
C CYS A 41 5.90 -5.10 -1.73
N ASN A 42 4.88 -4.48 -2.31
CA ASN A 42 3.52 -4.59 -1.81
C ASN A 42 2.99 -6.03 -1.97
N HIS A 43 2.21 -6.49 -0.98
CA HIS A 43 1.66 -7.86 -0.99
C HIS A 43 0.21 -7.88 -1.44
N ARG A 44 -0.05 -8.48 -2.61
CA ARG A 44 -1.37 -8.47 -3.25
C ARG A 44 -2.01 -9.86 -3.36
N SER A 45 -1.19 -10.92 -3.42
CA SER A 45 -1.65 -12.28 -3.70
C SER A 45 -0.66 -13.33 -3.21
N TYR A 46 -1.12 -14.57 -3.03
CA TYR A 46 -0.24 -15.73 -2.82
C TYR A 46 0.72 -15.98 -3.98
N THR A 47 0.39 -15.51 -5.19
CA THR A 47 1.23 -15.65 -6.37
C THR A 47 2.38 -14.67 -6.43
N ASP A 48 2.44 -13.66 -5.54
CA ASP A 48 3.49 -12.64 -5.56
C ASP A 48 4.88 -13.24 -5.33
N GLY A 49 5.04 -14.11 -4.34
CA GLY A 49 6.30 -14.77 -4.04
C GLY A 49 6.82 -15.63 -5.22
N PRO A 50 6.05 -16.59 -5.72
CA PRO A 50 6.40 -17.35 -6.91
C PRO A 50 6.71 -16.49 -8.14
N LEU A 51 5.91 -15.45 -8.37
CA LEU A 51 6.14 -14.52 -9.48
C LEU A 51 7.48 -13.80 -9.34
N MET A 52 7.78 -13.25 -8.16
CA MET A 52 9.07 -12.59 -7.89
C MET A 52 10.24 -13.56 -8.05
N HIS A 53 10.07 -14.80 -7.57
CA HIS A 53 11.08 -15.82 -7.71
C HIS A 53 11.45 -16.06 -9.17
N ILE A 54 10.48 -16.09 -10.06
CA ILE A 54 10.65 -16.35 -11.48
C ILE A 54 11.11 -15.13 -12.27
N LEU A 55 10.61 -13.92 -11.92
CA LEU A 55 10.98 -12.69 -12.63
C LEU A 55 12.45 -12.30 -12.45
N PHE A 56 13.03 -12.62 -11.28
CA PHE A 56 14.39 -12.20 -10.95
C PHE A 56 15.37 -13.37 -10.93
N TRP A 57 16.33 -13.40 -11.86
CA TRP A 57 17.42 -14.37 -11.92
C TRP A 57 18.50 -14.04 -10.87
N ARG A 58 18.09 -14.07 -9.60
CA ARG A 58 18.93 -13.83 -8.42
C ARG A 58 18.71 -14.98 -7.42
N LYS A 59 19.61 -15.12 -6.46
CA LYS A 59 19.44 -16.04 -5.32
C LYS A 59 18.44 -15.43 -4.35
N ASN A 60 17.13 -15.52 -4.67
CA ASN A 60 16.06 -14.93 -3.88
C ASN A 60 15.81 -15.74 -2.61
N ARG A 61 15.52 -15.03 -1.50
CA ARG A 61 15.08 -15.58 -0.22
C ARG A 61 13.80 -14.87 0.18
N PHE A 62 12.86 -15.62 0.71
CA PHE A 62 11.57 -15.12 1.15
C PHE A 62 11.37 -15.44 2.62
N LEU A 63 10.85 -14.48 3.36
CA LEU A 63 10.47 -14.65 4.75
C LEU A 63 8.96 -14.91 4.78
N VAL A 64 8.55 -16.13 5.17
CA VAL A 64 7.16 -16.57 5.06
C VAL A 64 6.66 -17.17 6.36
N ARG A 65 5.34 -17.25 6.52
CA ARG A 65 4.70 -17.78 7.73
C ARG A 65 5.02 -19.26 7.97
N PRO A 66 5.12 -19.72 9.22
CA PRO A 66 5.47 -21.12 9.55
C PRO A 66 4.46 -22.13 9.02
N ASP A 67 3.17 -21.79 8.92
CA ASP A 67 2.11 -22.66 8.41
C ASP A 67 2.32 -23.10 6.95
N MET A 68 3.17 -22.40 6.20
CA MET A 68 3.59 -22.81 4.86
C MET A 68 4.54 -24.02 4.87
N PHE A 69 4.99 -24.48 6.02
CA PHE A 69 5.93 -25.59 6.21
C PHE A 69 5.30 -26.80 6.91
N ASN A 70 3.99 -26.83 7.12
CA ASN A 70 3.28 -27.77 7.98
C ASN A 70 3.25 -29.24 7.48
N THR A 71 3.63 -29.50 6.24
CA THR A 71 3.77 -30.88 5.69
C THR A 71 5.18 -31.08 5.14
N LYS A 72 5.64 -32.36 5.09
CA LYS A 72 6.95 -32.72 4.54
C LYS A 72 7.12 -32.18 3.10
N PHE A 73 6.09 -32.32 2.28
CA PHE A 73 6.08 -31.85 0.88
C PHE A 73 6.14 -30.31 0.79
N LYS A 74 5.34 -29.60 1.58
CA LYS A 74 5.38 -28.11 1.60
C LYS A 74 6.73 -27.62 2.14
N ASN A 75 7.25 -28.22 3.22
CA ASN A 75 8.54 -27.85 3.79
C ASN A 75 9.66 -28.01 2.75
N TRP A 76 9.69 -29.15 2.05
CA TRP A 76 10.68 -29.37 0.98
C TRP A 76 10.57 -28.33 -0.14
N ASN A 77 9.35 -28.09 -0.67
CA ASN A 77 9.13 -27.11 -1.73
C ASN A 77 9.50 -25.69 -1.29
N MET A 78 9.05 -25.25 -0.09
CA MET A 78 9.34 -23.90 0.41
C MET A 78 10.85 -23.67 0.56
N ARG A 79 11.57 -24.66 1.12
CA ARG A 79 13.04 -24.57 1.22
C ARG A 79 13.72 -24.60 -0.14
N ALA A 80 13.24 -25.38 -1.07
CA ALA A 80 13.78 -25.49 -2.44
C ALA A 80 13.70 -24.14 -3.18
N ILE A 81 12.66 -23.34 -2.97
CA ILE A 81 12.52 -21.99 -3.56
C ILE A 81 13.12 -20.88 -2.69
N GLY A 82 13.80 -21.22 -1.60
CA GLY A 82 14.51 -20.25 -0.75
C GLY A 82 13.65 -19.56 0.30
N CYS A 83 12.53 -20.16 0.69
CA CYS A 83 11.70 -19.64 1.79
C CYS A 83 12.27 -20.02 3.16
N TYR A 84 12.14 -19.12 4.11
CA TYR A 84 12.50 -19.30 5.51
C TYR A 84 11.29 -18.96 6.41
N PRO A 85 10.96 -19.82 7.40
CA PRO A 85 9.83 -19.58 8.29
C PRO A 85 10.09 -18.43 9.26
N VAL A 86 9.12 -17.54 9.41
CA VAL A 86 9.13 -16.42 10.36
C VAL A 86 8.26 -16.79 11.55
N GLU A 87 8.86 -17.18 12.67
CA GLU A 87 8.15 -17.46 13.90
C GLU A 87 8.02 -16.19 14.74
N ARG A 88 6.82 -15.89 15.24
CA ARG A 88 6.60 -14.76 16.14
C ARG A 88 7.44 -14.92 17.41
N GLY A 89 8.08 -13.83 17.83
CA GLY A 89 8.94 -13.83 19.02
C GLY A 89 10.36 -14.34 18.80
N LYS A 90 10.71 -14.81 17.59
CA LYS A 90 12.08 -15.22 17.23
C LYS A 90 12.78 -14.25 16.27
N ASP A 91 12.54 -12.96 16.44
CA ASP A 91 13.02 -11.90 15.52
C ASP A 91 14.54 -11.89 15.38
N LEU A 92 15.30 -12.16 16.44
CA LEU A 92 16.76 -12.21 16.41
C LEU A 92 17.31 -13.33 15.50
N ALA A 93 16.70 -14.51 15.54
CA ALA A 93 17.10 -15.63 14.66
C ALA A 93 16.82 -15.31 13.21
N LEU A 94 15.67 -14.70 12.93
CA LEU A 94 15.28 -14.24 11.61
C LEU A 94 16.24 -13.20 11.05
N ILE A 95 16.58 -12.18 11.85
CA ILE A 95 17.53 -11.13 11.45
C ILE A 95 18.90 -11.74 11.16
N ARG A 96 19.41 -12.61 12.03
CA ARG A 96 20.70 -13.30 11.81
C ARG A 96 20.71 -14.11 10.52
N TYR A 97 19.65 -14.86 10.26
CA TYR A 97 19.50 -15.60 8.99
C TYR A 97 19.53 -14.68 7.79
N ALA A 98 18.68 -13.64 7.78
CA ALA A 98 18.56 -12.70 6.67
C ALA A 98 19.89 -11.98 6.39
N VAL A 99 20.56 -11.47 7.42
CA VAL A 99 21.87 -10.83 7.32
C VAL A 99 22.92 -11.81 6.78
N GLY A 100 22.91 -13.07 7.26
CA GLY A 100 23.82 -14.11 6.76
C GLY A 100 23.63 -14.42 5.28
N GLU A 101 22.38 -14.46 4.80
CA GLU A 101 22.09 -14.69 3.37
C GLU A 101 22.46 -13.47 2.50
N LEU A 102 22.24 -12.25 3.00
CA LEU A 102 22.63 -11.01 2.31
C LEU A 102 24.16 -10.93 2.13
N LYS A 103 24.94 -11.32 3.14
CA LYS A 103 26.41 -11.41 3.06
C LYS A 103 26.89 -12.45 2.05
N LYS A 104 26.08 -13.45 1.72
CA LYS A 104 26.31 -14.42 0.63
C LYS A 104 25.83 -13.93 -0.73
N ASN A 105 25.58 -12.63 -0.87
CA ASN A 105 25.04 -11.99 -2.07
C ASN A 105 23.66 -12.51 -2.50
N CYS A 106 22.86 -13.01 -1.56
CA CYS A 106 21.47 -13.32 -1.81
C CYS A 106 20.60 -12.04 -1.80
N THR A 107 19.43 -12.14 -2.37
CA THR A 107 18.41 -11.09 -2.32
C THR A 107 17.33 -11.50 -1.33
N ILE A 108 17.05 -10.68 -0.33
CA ILE A 108 15.90 -10.87 0.54
C ILE A 108 14.71 -10.12 -0.08
N ILE A 109 13.65 -10.83 -0.40
CA ILE A 109 12.39 -10.23 -0.86
C ILE A 109 11.42 -10.21 0.31
N MET A 110 10.98 -9.02 0.67
CA MET A 110 10.07 -8.79 1.79
C MET A 110 8.79 -8.09 1.32
N PHE A 111 7.73 -8.41 2.01
CA PHE A 111 6.47 -7.69 1.93
C PHE A 111 6.30 -6.92 3.24
N PRO A 112 6.76 -5.66 3.28
CA PRO A 112 6.90 -4.92 4.54
C PRO A 112 5.56 -4.61 5.22
N GLU A 113 4.44 -4.77 4.51
CA GLU A 113 3.09 -4.72 5.06
C GLU A 113 2.82 -5.85 6.06
N GLY A 114 3.69 -6.88 6.11
CA GLY A 114 3.65 -7.99 7.08
C GLY A 114 2.52 -8.98 6.90
N MET A 115 1.43 -8.58 6.28
CA MET A 115 0.29 -9.41 5.88
C MET A 115 -0.31 -8.87 4.58
N ARG A 116 -1.10 -9.67 3.87
CA ARG A 116 -1.76 -9.30 2.63
C ARG A 116 -2.90 -8.31 2.88
N ALA A 117 -2.60 -7.09 3.26
CA ALA A 117 -3.56 -5.98 3.44
C ALA A 117 -4.91 -6.41 4.04
N PHE A 118 -4.90 -7.30 5.04
CA PHE A 118 -6.14 -7.78 5.70
C PHE A 118 -6.59 -6.87 6.83
N ASN A 119 -5.67 -6.06 7.37
CA ASN A 119 -5.98 -5.04 8.35
C ASN A 119 -5.57 -3.66 7.84
N PRO A 120 -6.32 -2.60 8.16
CA PRO A 120 -5.95 -1.23 7.83
C PRO A 120 -4.55 -0.85 8.36
N GLU A 121 -4.17 -1.39 9.51
CA GLU A 121 -2.88 -1.20 10.16
C GLU A 121 -1.72 -1.77 9.34
N ASP A 122 -1.94 -2.94 8.76
CA ASP A 122 -0.90 -3.65 8.02
C ASP A 122 -0.63 -3.03 6.64
N ALA A 123 -1.59 -2.27 6.13
CA ALA A 123 -1.49 -1.66 4.80
C ALA A 123 -0.62 -0.40 4.76
N LEU A 124 -0.33 0.21 5.91
CA LEU A 124 0.34 1.50 6.01
C LEU A 124 1.51 1.49 7.00
N ALA A 125 1.50 0.62 8.01
CA ALA A 125 2.61 0.47 8.92
C ALA A 125 3.61 -0.54 8.35
N LEU A 126 4.61 -0.06 7.64
CA LEU A 126 5.76 -0.89 7.32
C LEU A 126 6.41 -1.30 8.64
N ARG A 127 6.46 -2.59 8.89
CA ARG A 127 7.21 -3.11 10.04
C ARG A 127 8.70 -2.80 9.84
N ASN A 128 9.36 -2.34 10.86
CA ASN A 128 10.77 -1.96 10.86
C ASN A 128 11.74 -3.12 10.50
N GLY A 129 11.21 -4.30 10.23
CA GLY A 129 12.00 -5.49 9.90
C GLY A 129 12.86 -5.34 8.65
N ALA A 130 12.35 -4.72 7.59
CA ALA A 130 13.11 -4.49 6.37
C ALA A 130 14.27 -3.51 6.60
N ALA A 131 13.99 -2.40 7.27
CA ALA A 131 14.99 -1.40 7.66
C ALA A 131 16.07 -2.03 8.56
N MET A 132 15.68 -2.75 9.59
CA MET A 132 16.59 -3.42 10.52
C MET A 132 17.53 -4.41 9.82
N ILE A 133 17.00 -5.26 8.94
CA ILE A 133 17.79 -6.26 8.20
C ILE A 133 18.76 -5.56 7.26
N ALA A 134 18.31 -4.54 6.52
CA ALA A 134 19.14 -3.83 5.56
C ALA A 134 20.29 -3.08 6.24
N ILE A 135 20.02 -2.35 7.32
CA ILE A 135 21.05 -1.64 8.09
C ILE A 135 22.04 -2.62 8.68
N LYS A 136 21.59 -3.69 9.35
CA LYS A 136 22.52 -4.68 9.97
C LYS A 136 23.35 -5.45 8.95
N ALA A 137 22.87 -5.59 7.72
CA ALA A 137 23.62 -6.22 6.64
C ALA A 137 24.50 -5.26 5.86
N GLY A 138 24.34 -3.93 6.02
CA GLY A 138 25.03 -2.91 5.25
C GLY A 138 24.67 -2.97 3.76
N VAL A 139 23.40 -3.25 3.43
CA VAL A 139 22.95 -3.41 2.04
C VAL A 139 21.82 -2.44 1.71
N PRO A 140 21.72 -1.99 0.45
CA PRO A 140 20.66 -1.08 0.04
C PRO A 140 19.29 -1.76 -0.04
N ILE A 141 18.25 -0.92 -0.02
CA ILE A 141 16.86 -1.34 -0.18
C ILE A 141 16.37 -0.90 -1.57
N VAL A 142 15.71 -1.80 -2.28
CA VAL A 142 15.09 -1.52 -3.57
C VAL A 142 13.58 -1.63 -3.42
N PRO A 143 12.85 -0.50 -3.37
CA PRO A 143 11.40 -0.50 -3.33
C PRO A 143 10.83 -0.92 -4.69
N MET A 144 9.73 -1.66 -4.69
CA MET A 144 9.03 -2.04 -5.89
C MET A 144 7.54 -2.24 -5.62
N VAL A 145 6.73 -2.09 -6.63
CA VAL A 145 5.28 -2.27 -6.52
C VAL A 145 4.71 -3.08 -7.67
N LEU A 146 3.83 -4.00 -7.31
CA LEU A 146 2.94 -4.67 -8.24
C LEU A 146 1.71 -3.78 -8.47
N LYS A 147 1.40 -3.54 -9.72
CA LYS A 147 0.26 -2.71 -10.13
C LYS A 147 -1.08 -3.25 -9.60
N ARG A 148 -1.20 -4.56 -9.54
CA ARG A 148 -2.39 -5.30 -9.08
C ARG A 148 -2.00 -6.70 -8.62
N SER A 149 -2.93 -7.43 -8.02
CA SER A 149 -2.77 -8.88 -7.80
C SER A 149 -2.48 -9.58 -9.12
N PRO A 150 -1.38 -10.30 -9.24
CA PRO A 150 -1.05 -11.04 -10.46
C PRO A 150 -2.17 -12.03 -10.80
N ARG A 151 -2.58 -12.04 -12.06
CA ARG A 151 -3.60 -12.96 -12.57
C ARG A 151 -3.08 -13.66 -13.82
N PRO A 152 -3.37 -14.96 -13.99
CA PRO A 152 -3.09 -15.67 -15.22
C PRO A 152 -3.79 -15.01 -16.42
N PHE A 153 -3.18 -15.11 -17.59
CA PHE A 153 -3.71 -14.59 -18.86
C PHE A 153 -4.06 -13.10 -18.88
N VAL A 154 -3.52 -12.33 -17.93
CA VAL A 154 -3.71 -10.90 -17.85
C VAL A 154 -2.36 -10.22 -17.78
N PHE A 155 -2.24 -9.09 -18.50
CA PHE A 155 -1.02 -8.28 -18.46
C PHE A 155 -0.78 -7.73 -17.06
N ASN A 156 0.32 -8.14 -16.45
CA ASN A 156 0.78 -7.70 -15.14
C ASN A 156 1.93 -6.71 -15.30
N ALA A 157 2.14 -5.85 -14.34
CA ALA A 157 3.28 -4.94 -14.32
C ALA A 157 3.86 -4.78 -12.92
N LEU A 158 5.18 -4.77 -12.86
CA LEU A 158 6.00 -4.52 -11.68
C LEU A 158 6.88 -3.31 -11.96
N LYS A 159 6.82 -2.28 -11.12
CA LYS A 159 7.67 -1.09 -11.21
C LYS A 159 8.70 -1.12 -10.11
N ILE A 160 9.96 -0.88 -10.45
CA ILE A 160 11.11 -0.84 -9.53
C ILE A 160 11.44 0.63 -9.29
N GLY A 161 11.58 1.01 -8.03
CA GLY A 161 11.96 2.37 -7.62
C GLY A 161 13.44 2.59 -7.52
N THR A 162 13.80 3.80 -7.17
CA THR A 162 15.17 4.19 -6.90
C THR A 162 15.68 3.49 -5.64
N THR A 163 16.92 3.08 -5.67
CA THR A 163 17.57 2.42 -4.54
C THR A 163 17.70 3.40 -3.36
N ILE A 164 17.34 2.93 -2.17
CA ILE A 164 17.53 3.64 -0.90
C ILE A 164 18.82 3.13 -0.26
N SER A 165 19.80 4.03 -0.03
CA SER A 165 21.05 3.70 0.67
C SER A 165 20.79 3.51 2.17
N THR A 166 21.62 2.67 2.79
CA THR A 166 21.64 2.51 4.25
C THR A 166 22.96 2.98 4.85
N GLU A 167 23.80 3.63 4.06
CA GLU A 167 25.17 4.06 4.48
C GLU A 167 25.15 5.04 5.64
N GLU A 168 24.18 5.95 5.66
CA GLU A 168 24.01 6.96 6.73
C GLU A 168 23.73 6.35 8.11
N TYR A 169 23.23 5.10 8.16
CA TYR A 169 22.93 4.37 9.39
C TYR A 169 24.06 3.44 9.83
N GLN A 170 25.17 3.39 9.09
CA GLN A 170 26.33 2.56 9.43
C GLN A 170 27.25 3.30 10.42
N ASN A 171 28.00 2.52 11.19
CA ASN A 171 29.04 3.03 12.10
C ASN A 171 28.51 3.92 13.26
N ARG A 172 27.23 3.86 13.58
CA ARG A 172 26.62 4.53 14.73
C ARG A 172 25.67 3.59 15.50
N LYS A 173 25.38 3.96 16.74
CA LYS A 173 24.38 3.24 17.53
C LYS A 173 23.00 3.42 16.89
N LEU A 174 22.38 2.33 16.52
CA LEU A 174 21.06 2.32 15.88
C LEU A 174 19.96 2.62 16.90
N GLU A 175 19.16 3.64 16.63
CA GLU A 175 18.00 4.04 17.43
C GLU A 175 16.69 3.57 16.81
N LYS A 176 15.61 3.61 17.61
CA LYS A 176 14.26 3.29 17.09
C LYS A 176 13.78 4.30 16.07
N SER A 177 14.18 5.58 16.21
CA SER A 177 13.94 6.68 15.29
C SER A 177 14.52 6.40 13.90
N ASP A 178 15.73 5.88 13.82
CA ASP A 178 16.40 5.54 12.55
C ASP A 178 15.60 4.48 11.77
N LEU A 179 15.09 3.49 12.49
CA LEU A 179 14.27 2.44 11.89
C LEU A 179 12.93 2.97 11.38
N ALA A 180 12.31 3.88 12.12
CA ALA A 180 11.07 4.52 11.73
C ALA A 180 11.28 5.42 10.51
N GLU A 181 12.34 6.23 10.51
CA GLU A 181 12.74 7.10 9.40
C GLU A 181 12.97 6.30 8.11
N LEU A 182 13.81 5.25 8.17
CA LEU A 182 14.08 4.44 6.99
C LEU A 182 12.83 3.70 6.51
N SER A 183 11.98 3.23 7.43
CA SER A 183 10.69 2.62 7.07
C SER A 183 9.75 3.64 6.41
N GLY A 184 9.75 4.89 6.85
CA GLY A 184 9.05 6.01 6.22
C GLY A 184 9.54 6.27 4.79
N LYS A 185 10.86 6.35 4.58
CA LYS A 185 11.47 6.48 3.24
C LYS A 185 11.08 5.34 2.30
N ILE A 186 11.00 4.10 2.80
CA ILE A 186 10.55 2.94 2.01
C ILE A 186 9.08 3.10 1.63
N GLN A 187 8.24 3.49 2.59
CA GLN A 187 6.81 3.69 2.40
C GLN A 187 6.53 4.78 1.36
N GLU A 188 7.17 5.92 1.49
CA GLU A 188 7.07 7.04 0.56
C GLU A 188 7.48 6.61 -0.86
N ALA A 189 8.65 5.99 -1.00
CA ALA A 189 9.13 5.50 -2.28
C ALA A 189 8.18 4.48 -2.92
N MET A 190 7.55 3.59 -2.13
CA MET A 190 6.54 2.65 -2.64
C MET A 190 5.24 3.37 -3.03
N ALA A 191 4.82 4.39 -2.27
CA ALA A 191 3.66 5.20 -2.59
C ALA A 191 3.84 5.97 -3.91
N ASP A 192 4.98 6.61 -4.10
CA ASP A 192 5.34 7.32 -5.33
C ASP A 192 5.36 6.41 -6.56
N LEU A 193 5.78 5.16 -6.39
CA LEU A 193 5.74 4.18 -7.47
C LEU A 193 4.32 3.81 -7.88
N LEU A 194 3.33 3.93 -6.99
CA LEU A 194 1.92 3.68 -7.29
C LEU A 194 1.26 4.86 -8.02
N VAL A 195 1.77 6.07 -7.85
CA VAL A 195 1.29 7.27 -8.55
C VAL A 195 1.48 7.10 -10.05
N GLY A 196 0.45 7.38 -10.83
CA GLY A 196 0.48 7.23 -12.29
C GLY A 196 0.58 5.77 -12.79
N PHE A 197 0.59 4.80 -11.87
CA PHE A 197 0.63 3.38 -12.20
C PHE A 197 -0.77 2.81 -12.46
N GLU A 198 -1.55 3.50 -13.29
CA GLU A 198 -2.94 3.13 -13.58
C GLU A 198 -3.08 1.89 -14.47
N VAL A 199 -4.07 1.05 -14.16
CA VAL A 199 -4.48 -0.05 -15.04
C VAL A 199 -5.51 0.50 -16.02
N LYS A 200 -5.17 0.61 -17.29
CA LYS A 200 -6.18 0.78 -18.34
C LYS A 200 -7.03 -0.50 -18.39
N ARG A 201 -8.19 -0.50 -17.75
CA ARG A 201 -9.24 -1.51 -17.90
C ARG A 201 -10.43 -0.88 -18.61
N LYS A 202 -11.20 -1.69 -19.29
CA LYS A 202 -12.48 -1.17 -19.84
C LYS A 202 -13.34 -0.71 -18.66
N PRO A 203 -13.72 0.56 -18.61
CA PRO A 203 -14.53 1.07 -17.51
C PRO A 203 -15.91 0.41 -17.55
N LYS A 204 -16.46 0.09 -16.38
CA LYS A 204 -17.85 -0.32 -16.27
C LYS A 204 -18.74 0.87 -16.59
N TRP A 205 -20.01 0.62 -16.96
CA TRP A 205 -20.92 1.68 -17.40
C TRP A 205 -21.02 2.84 -16.37
N TRP A 206 -21.05 2.53 -15.08
CA TRP A 206 -21.08 3.54 -14.00
C TRP A 206 -19.75 4.27 -13.80
N GLU A 207 -18.64 3.71 -14.25
CA GLU A 207 -17.32 4.36 -14.19
C GLU A 207 -17.13 5.39 -15.30
N LYS A 208 -17.96 5.31 -16.35
CA LYS A 208 -17.97 6.27 -17.46
C LYS A 208 -18.70 7.57 -17.10
N GLN A 209 -19.52 7.57 -16.03
CA GLN A 209 -20.17 8.77 -15.57
C GLN A 209 -19.13 9.68 -14.93
N GLU A 210 -19.06 10.91 -15.35
CA GLU A 210 -18.19 11.93 -14.77
C GLU A 210 -18.59 12.15 -13.32
N SER A 211 -17.60 12.28 -12.47
CA SER A 211 -17.82 12.56 -11.07
C SER A 211 -17.85 14.05 -10.85
N VAL A 212 -18.87 14.53 -10.21
CA VAL A 212 -19.03 15.94 -9.84
C VAL A 212 -18.31 16.23 -8.53
N ILE A 213 -18.22 15.22 -7.66
CA ILE A 213 -17.56 15.31 -6.35
C ILE A 213 -16.55 14.18 -6.21
N ALA A 214 -15.38 14.49 -5.68
CA ALA A 214 -14.33 13.53 -5.36
C ALA A 214 -13.94 13.62 -3.88
N ARG A 215 -13.85 12.48 -3.19
CA ARG A 215 -13.53 12.39 -1.77
C ARG A 215 -12.37 11.46 -1.52
N GLY A 216 -11.52 11.83 -0.55
CA GLY A 216 -10.40 11.02 -0.07
C GLY A 216 -10.78 10.12 1.11
N ILE A 217 -10.33 8.86 1.07
CA ILE A 217 -10.35 7.94 2.20
C ILE A 217 -8.90 7.73 2.61
N VAL A 218 -8.49 8.39 3.69
CA VAL A 218 -7.15 8.30 4.26
C VAL A 218 -7.24 7.56 5.58
N ILE A 219 -6.47 6.48 5.72
CA ILE A 219 -6.40 5.68 6.96
C ILE A 219 -4.95 5.62 7.41
N ARG A 220 -4.70 6.00 8.68
CA ARG A 220 -3.41 5.94 9.35
C ARG A 220 -3.61 5.43 10.78
N ASP A 221 -2.77 4.51 11.22
CA ASP A 221 -2.73 4.01 12.62
C ASP A 221 -4.12 3.65 13.18
N ARG A 222 -4.90 2.85 12.43
CA ARG A 222 -6.31 2.47 12.74
C ARG A 222 -7.27 3.65 12.85
N LYS A 223 -6.96 4.80 12.27
CA LYS A 223 -7.81 5.98 12.30
C LYS A 223 -8.14 6.41 10.88
N LEU A 224 -9.37 6.85 10.68
CA LEU A 224 -9.88 7.41 9.43
C LEU A 224 -9.84 8.93 9.51
N LEU A 225 -9.29 9.58 8.49
CA LEU A 225 -9.37 11.03 8.36
C LEU A 225 -10.80 11.42 8.03
N VAL A 226 -11.38 12.25 8.86
CA VAL A 226 -12.75 12.78 8.72
C VAL A 226 -12.80 14.23 9.08
N ILE A 227 -13.87 14.91 8.67
CA ILE A 227 -14.23 16.25 9.12
C ILE A 227 -15.50 16.12 9.97
N LYS A 228 -15.39 16.47 11.24
CA LYS A 228 -16.52 16.60 12.14
C LYS A 228 -17.26 17.88 11.81
N ARG A 229 -18.56 17.79 11.69
CA ARG A 229 -19.42 18.94 11.40
C ARG A 229 -20.53 19.07 12.43
N VAL A 230 -20.78 20.28 12.87
CA VAL A 230 -21.94 20.60 13.68
C VAL A 230 -22.75 21.66 12.94
N ARG A 231 -23.97 21.30 12.55
CA ARG A 231 -24.88 22.20 11.84
C ARG A 231 -26.31 22.01 12.35
N ASP A 232 -26.98 23.11 12.63
CA ASP A 232 -28.37 23.11 13.09
C ASP A 232 -28.60 22.24 14.35
N GLY A 233 -27.56 22.12 15.21
CA GLY A 233 -27.58 21.28 16.42
C GLY A 233 -27.29 19.79 16.18
N GLU A 234 -27.12 19.36 14.93
CA GLU A 234 -26.72 17.97 14.58
C GLU A 234 -25.21 17.85 14.44
N GLU A 235 -24.64 16.81 15.05
CA GLU A 235 -23.26 16.41 14.89
C GLU A 235 -23.18 15.25 13.91
N TYR A 236 -22.34 15.39 12.88
CA TYR A 236 -22.09 14.32 11.90
C TYR A 236 -20.67 14.44 11.33
N TYR A 237 -20.25 13.40 10.62
CA TYR A 237 -18.91 13.32 10.05
C TYR A 237 -18.98 13.13 8.56
N VAL A 238 -18.00 13.68 7.83
CA VAL A 238 -17.87 13.52 6.39
C VAL A 238 -16.43 13.16 6.03
N LEU A 239 -16.26 12.49 4.89
CA LEU A 239 -14.93 12.33 4.30
C LEU A 239 -14.52 13.63 3.61
N PRO A 240 -13.25 14.03 3.70
CA PRO A 240 -12.76 15.23 3.02
C PRO A 240 -12.94 15.09 1.50
N GLY A 241 -13.32 16.18 0.84
CA GLY A 241 -13.54 16.21 -0.59
C GLY A 241 -14.62 17.17 -1.05
N GLY A 242 -14.46 17.65 -2.27
CA GLY A 242 -15.31 18.66 -2.89
C GLY A 242 -15.51 18.44 -4.38
N HIS A 243 -15.81 19.52 -5.07
CA HIS A 243 -16.09 19.51 -6.50
C HIS A 243 -14.83 19.23 -7.32
N VAL A 244 -15.04 18.60 -8.46
CA VAL A 244 -13.99 18.39 -9.47
C VAL A 244 -13.99 19.61 -10.37
N ASP A 245 -12.87 20.32 -10.42
CA ASP A 245 -12.72 21.54 -11.23
C ASP A 245 -12.65 21.23 -12.72
N GLU A 246 -12.89 22.26 -13.54
CA GLU A 246 -12.82 22.11 -14.98
C GLU A 246 -11.39 21.73 -15.42
N GLY A 247 -11.27 20.66 -16.19
CA GLY A 247 -9.98 20.13 -16.62
C GLY A 247 -9.25 19.27 -15.59
N GLU A 248 -9.75 19.18 -14.36
CA GLU A 248 -9.20 18.33 -13.31
C GLU A 248 -9.73 16.90 -13.42
N THR A 249 -8.95 15.92 -12.97
CA THR A 249 -9.45 14.55 -12.79
C THR A 249 -10.02 14.39 -11.40
N ALA A 250 -11.11 13.61 -11.24
CA ALA A 250 -11.67 13.31 -9.93
C ALA A 250 -10.66 12.69 -8.94
N LYS A 251 -9.58 12.12 -9.45
CA LYS A 251 -8.49 11.57 -8.67
C LYS A 251 -7.58 12.69 -8.11
N ALA A 252 -7.30 13.70 -8.91
CA ALA A 252 -6.52 14.86 -8.49
C ALA A 252 -7.33 15.69 -7.48
N ALA A 253 -8.60 15.95 -7.79
CA ALA A 253 -9.53 16.64 -6.90
C ALA A 253 -9.57 16.01 -5.50
N ALA A 254 -9.68 14.66 -5.40
CA ALA A 254 -9.73 13.99 -4.10
C ALA A 254 -8.48 14.25 -3.25
N VAL A 255 -7.31 14.45 -3.84
CA VAL A 255 -6.06 14.74 -3.11
C VAL A 255 -5.96 16.20 -2.76
N ARG A 256 -6.28 17.09 -3.72
CA ARG A 256 -6.31 18.53 -3.49
C ARG A 256 -7.22 18.87 -2.32
N GLU A 257 -8.45 18.37 -2.35
CA GLU A 257 -9.45 18.59 -1.29
C GLU A 257 -9.00 18.03 0.08
N VAL A 258 -8.39 16.84 0.11
CA VAL A 258 -7.83 16.31 1.37
C VAL A 258 -6.80 17.28 1.96
N ALA A 259 -5.91 17.82 1.14
CA ALA A 259 -4.89 18.76 1.61
C ALA A 259 -5.50 20.11 2.02
N GLU A 260 -6.39 20.65 1.20
CA GLU A 260 -7.05 21.95 1.42
C GLU A 260 -7.96 21.95 2.66
N GLU A 261 -8.77 20.90 2.85
CA GLU A 261 -9.70 20.84 3.97
C GLU A 261 -9.09 20.35 5.28
N THR A 262 -7.96 19.63 5.24
CA THR A 262 -7.45 18.97 6.46
C THR A 262 -5.98 19.22 6.78
N GLY A 263 -5.23 19.85 5.89
CA GLY A 263 -3.77 20.01 6.02
C GLY A 263 -2.98 18.70 5.89
N VAL A 264 -3.64 17.58 5.56
CA VAL A 264 -3.01 16.27 5.41
C VAL A 264 -2.62 16.01 3.97
N GLU A 265 -1.34 15.80 3.71
CA GLU A 265 -0.87 15.36 2.41
C GLU A 265 -1.10 13.87 2.20
N SER A 266 -1.56 13.52 1.03
CA SER A 266 -1.85 12.14 0.67
C SER A 266 -1.56 11.83 -0.80
N VAL A 267 -1.43 10.54 -1.11
CA VAL A 267 -1.20 10.06 -2.48
C VAL A 267 -2.37 9.18 -2.92
N PRO A 268 -3.06 9.52 -4.03
CA PRO A 268 -4.22 8.77 -4.45
C PRO A 268 -3.78 7.46 -5.10
N THR A 269 -4.31 6.35 -4.64
CA THR A 269 -3.95 5.03 -5.15
C THR A 269 -5.00 4.46 -6.09
N ARG A 270 -6.26 4.47 -5.68
CA ARG A 270 -7.33 3.92 -6.51
C ARG A 270 -8.72 4.37 -6.10
N LEU A 271 -9.62 4.33 -7.06
CA LEU A 271 -11.05 4.49 -6.86
C LEU A 271 -11.62 3.26 -6.14
N LEU A 272 -12.20 3.45 -4.95
CA LEU A 272 -12.84 2.40 -4.16
C LEU A 272 -14.33 2.31 -4.41
N TYR A 273 -15.02 3.45 -4.33
CA TYR A 273 -16.46 3.51 -4.46
C TYR A 273 -16.89 4.57 -5.46
N LYS A 274 -18.00 4.34 -6.12
CA LYS A 274 -18.83 5.36 -6.79
C LYS A 274 -20.24 5.29 -6.20
N TYR A 275 -20.77 6.45 -5.88
CA TYR A 275 -22.09 6.63 -5.31
C TYR A 275 -22.83 7.73 -6.06
N LYS A 276 -24.07 7.48 -6.47
CA LYS A 276 -24.91 8.48 -7.10
C LYS A 276 -25.85 9.10 -6.06
N HIS A 277 -25.54 10.34 -5.68
CA HIS A 277 -26.43 11.13 -4.83
C HIS A 277 -27.52 11.74 -5.70
N VAL A 278 -28.75 11.82 -5.14
CA VAL A 278 -29.92 12.29 -5.89
C VAL A 278 -29.72 13.73 -6.37
N GLU A 279 -29.22 14.60 -5.49
CA GLU A 279 -29.03 16.03 -5.74
C GLU A 279 -27.63 16.39 -6.18
N LEU A 280 -26.61 15.76 -5.58
CA LEU A 280 -25.20 16.11 -5.77
C LEU A 280 -24.52 15.35 -6.94
N GLY A 281 -25.26 14.51 -7.66
CA GLY A 281 -24.73 13.77 -8.78
C GLY A 281 -23.79 12.63 -8.40
N MET A 282 -22.86 12.29 -9.31
CA MET A 282 -21.93 11.18 -9.11
C MET A 282 -20.76 11.59 -8.20
N GLN A 283 -20.57 10.83 -7.13
CA GLN A 283 -19.43 10.99 -6.23
C GLN A 283 -18.46 9.83 -6.34
N SER A 284 -17.17 10.14 -6.34
CA SER A 284 -16.09 9.16 -6.38
C SER A 284 -15.26 9.21 -5.10
N PHE A 285 -15.02 8.04 -4.50
CA PHE A 285 -14.25 7.88 -3.27
C PHE A 285 -12.95 7.16 -3.56
N TYR A 286 -11.84 7.88 -3.39
CA TYR A 286 -10.49 7.37 -3.65
C TYR A 286 -9.81 6.97 -2.35
N TYR A 287 -9.17 5.82 -2.33
CA TYR A 287 -8.22 5.50 -1.29
C TYR A 287 -6.94 6.30 -1.52
N CYS A 288 -6.55 7.05 -0.51
CA CYS A 288 -5.34 7.85 -0.51
C CYS A 288 -4.41 7.39 0.61
N VAL A 289 -3.16 7.17 0.29
CA VAL A 289 -2.12 6.81 1.26
C VAL A 289 -1.65 8.10 1.94
N TYR A 290 -1.65 8.11 3.26
CA TYR A 290 -1.08 9.20 4.04
C TYR A 290 0.39 9.43 3.71
N LYS A 291 0.80 10.67 3.56
CA LYS A 291 2.19 11.08 3.31
C LYS A 291 2.74 11.87 4.49
N SER A 292 2.12 12.98 4.85
CA SER A 292 2.55 13.88 5.92
C SER A 292 1.39 14.78 6.41
N GLY A 293 1.64 15.54 7.48
CA GLY A 293 0.70 16.49 8.05
C GLY A 293 -0.20 15.89 9.15
N GLU A 294 -0.69 16.74 10.03
CA GLU A 294 -1.71 16.38 11.02
C GLU A 294 -2.99 17.18 10.74
N PRO A 295 -4.17 16.60 11.00
CA PRO A 295 -5.42 17.29 10.73
C PRO A 295 -5.52 18.60 11.52
N HIS A 296 -5.75 19.67 10.82
CA HIS A 296 -6.02 20.99 11.39
C HIS A 296 -6.94 21.77 10.46
N GLN A 297 -7.60 22.77 11.01
CA GLN A 297 -8.40 23.70 10.22
C GLN A 297 -7.45 24.56 9.37
N THR A 298 -7.69 24.60 8.07
CA THR A 298 -6.91 25.35 7.10
C THR A 298 -7.62 26.66 6.72
N ASP A 299 -7.01 27.45 5.83
CA ASP A 299 -7.63 28.68 5.28
C ASP A 299 -8.55 28.40 4.08
N ALA A 300 -9.08 27.17 3.96
CA ALA A 300 -9.99 26.81 2.88
C ALA A 300 -11.24 27.72 2.89
N GLU A 301 -11.72 28.11 1.69
CA GLU A 301 -12.90 28.98 1.55
C GLU A 301 -14.13 28.49 2.34
N GLU A 302 -14.22 27.19 2.56
CA GLU A 302 -15.30 26.57 3.31
C GLU A 302 -15.29 26.92 4.80
N TYR A 303 -14.13 27.30 5.34
CA TYR A 303 -13.95 27.71 6.74
C TYR A 303 -14.04 29.23 6.95
N THR A 304 -13.79 30.01 5.90
CA THR A 304 -13.69 31.47 5.99
C THR A 304 -14.96 32.20 5.55
N ASP A 305 -15.87 31.52 4.86
CA ASP A 305 -17.14 32.14 4.37
C ASP A 305 -18.22 32.17 5.45
N GLU A 306 -18.16 33.19 6.31
CA GLU A 306 -19.15 33.47 7.39
C GLU A 306 -20.57 33.74 6.85
N THR A 307 -20.71 34.06 5.56
CA THR A 307 -22.02 34.46 4.98
C THR A 307 -22.97 33.28 4.78
N ARG A 308 -22.44 32.02 4.81
CA ARG A 308 -23.19 30.81 4.51
C ARG A 308 -23.41 29.95 5.76
N ASN A 309 -23.96 30.33 6.80
CA ASN A 309 -24.28 29.54 8.01
C ASN A 309 -24.10 27.99 7.83
N ARG A 310 -22.85 27.55 7.60
CA ARG A 310 -22.51 26.16 7.27
C ARG A 310 -22.17 25.31 8.50
N GLY A 311 -22.19 25.90 9.70
CA GLY A 311 -21.79 25.24 10.95
C GLY A 311 -20.27 25.16 11.11
N THR A 312 -19.82 24.32 12.03
CA THR A 312 -18.39 24.14 12.33
C THR A 312 -17.78 22.99 11.54
N TYR A 313 -16.48 23.08 11.28
CA TYR A 313 -15.67 22.08 10.60
C TYR A 313 -14.44 21.79 11.45
N GLU A 314 -14.22 20.55 11.82
CA GLU A 314 -13.08 20.12 12.62
C GLU A 314 -12.45 18.87 11.98
N PRO A 315 -11.36 19.01 11.23
CA PRO A 315 -10.63 17.87 10.71
C PRO A 315 -9.99 17.06 11.83
N MET A 316 -10.16 15.73 11.81
CA MET A 316 -9.64 14.86 12.86
C MET A 316 -9.41 13.42 12.42
N TRP A 317 -8.64 12.70 13.22
CA TRP A 317 -8.48 11.26 13.12
C TRP A 317 -9.54 10.53 13.94
N LEU A 318 -10.50 9.88 13.28
CA LEU A 318 -11.54 9.05 13.91
C LEU A 318 -11.05 7.61 14.05
N PRO A 319 -11.01 7.00 15.26
CA PRO A 319 -10.70 5.60 15.43
C PRO A 319 -11.64 4.69 14.62
N LEU A 320 -11.10 3.67 13.93
CA LEU A 320 -11.93 2.77 13.12
C LEU A 320 -12.94 1.95 13.92
N GLU A 321 -12.67 1.74 15.19
CA GLU A 321 -13.57 1.07 16.15
C GLU A 321 -14.84 1.90 16.41
N ASP A 322 -14.73 3.22 16.39
CA ASP A 322 -15.85 4.14 16.62
C ASP A 322 -16.72 4.34 15.38
N LEU A 323 -16.24 3.93 14.21
CA LEU A 323 -16.93 4.14 12.94
C LEU A 323 -18.35 3.54 12.90
N LYS A 324 -18.62 2.52 13.71
CA LYS A 324 -19.96 1.92 13.79
C LYS A 324 -20.98 2.83 14.47
N ASN A 325 -20.51 3.60 15.46
CA ASN A 325 -21.34 4.44 16.31
C ASN A 325 -21.33 5.90 15.85
N THR A 326 -20.59 6.22 14.79
CA THR A 326 -20.40 7.57 14.27
C THR A 326 -21.35 7.81 13.09
N ASP A 327 -21.99 8.96 13.02
CA ASP A 327 -22.80 9.37 11.86
C ASP A 327 -21.91 9.86 10.70
N LEU A 328 -21.17 8.95 10.08
CA LEU A 328 -20.40 9.26 8.87
C LEU A 328 -21.32 9.25 7.65
N ARG A 329 -21.48 10.42 7.05
CA ARG A 329 -22.33 10.60 5.86
C ARG A 329 -21.51 10.54 4.54
N PRO A 330 -22.02 9.92 3.46
CA PRO A 330 -23.29 9.20 3.40
C PRO A 330 -23.22 7.81 4.07
N ASN A 331 -24.31 7.44 4.75
CA ASN A 331 -24.40 6.19 5.53
C ASN A 331 -24.10 4.92 4.71
N CYS A 332 -24.44 4.90 3.42
CA CYS A 332 -24.15 3.77 2.54
C CYS A 332 -22.62 3.55 2.37
N ILE A 333 -21.84 4.63 2.32
CA ILE A 333 -20.36 4.56 2.24
C ILE A 333 -19.80 4.10 3.58
N ARG A 334 -20.30 4.61 4.73
CA ARG A 334 -19.94 4.12 6.07
C ARG A 334 -20.14 2.61 6.17
N GLY A 335 -21.35 2.15 5.85
CA GLY A 335 -21.70 0.72 5.90
C GLY A 335 -20.83 -0.15 4.99
N GLN A 336 -20.50 0.33 3.80
CA GLN A 336 -19.63 -0.38 2.87
C GLN A 336 -18.17 -0.38 3.36
N LEU A 337 -17.69 0.73 3.91
CA LEU A 337 -16.35 0.86 4.45
C LEU A 337 -16.14 -0.09 5.64
N ILE A 338 -17.09 -0.14 6.59
CA ILE A 338 -17.06 -1.08 7.72
C ILE A 338 -17.01 -2.54 7.24
N LYS A 339 -17.84 -2.91 6.26
CA LYS A 339 -17.83 -4.27 5.67
C LYS A 339 -16.48 -4.59 5.03
N ASP A 340 -15.88 -3.63 4.37
CA ASP A 340 -14.62 -3.79 3.67
C ASP A 340 -13.44 -3.89 4.65
N ILE A 341 -13.42 -3.06 5.68
CA ILE A 341 -12.46 -3.12 6.77
C ILE A 341 -12.54 -4.47 7.49
N LYS A 342 -13.74 -4.92 7.86
CA LYS A 342 -13.95 -6.20 8.53
C LYS A 342 -13.51 -7.40 7.68
N LYS A 343 -13.79 -7.37 6.37
CA LYS A 343 -13.56 -8.52 5.48
C LYS A 343 -12.14 -8.56 4.91
N TYR A 344 -11.53 -7.43 4.61
CA TYR A 344 -10.29 -7.33 3.84
C TYR A 344 -9.18 -6.55 4.53
N GLY A 345 -9.44 -6.05 5.73
CA GLY A 345 -8.56 -5.09 6.39
C GLY A 345 -8.64 -3.72 5.72
N ALA A 346 -7.52 -3.19 5.23
CA ALA A 346 -7.53 -1.91 4.52
C ALA A 346 -8.30 -2.00 3.20
N PRO A 347 -9.02 -0.94 2.81
CA PRO A 347 -9.74 -0.87 1.53
C PRO A 347 -8.89 -1.10 0.28
N LEU A 348 -7.55 -1.07 0.42
CA LEU A 348 -6.56 -1.29 -0.65
C LEU A 348 -6.71 -2.63 -1.39
N ALA A 349 -7.22 -3.67 -0.74
CA ALA A 349 -7.28 -5.01 -1.32
C ALA A 349 -8.42 -5.22 -2.33
N ARG A 350 -9.27 -4.23 -2.60
CA ARG A 350 -10.49 -4.40 -3.37
C ARG A 350 -10.49 -3.81 -4.77
N SER A 351 -11.33 -4.42 -5.61
CA SER A 351 -11.83 -3.81 -6.85
C SER A 351 -12.95 -2.81 -6.56
N LEU A 352 -13.09 -1.79 -7.42
CA LEU A 352 -14.15 -0.80 -7.38
C LEU A 352 -15.53 -1.41 -7.14
N LYS A 353 -16.32 -0.80 -6.28
CA LYS A 353 -17.74 -1.08 -6.08
C LYS A 353 -18.59 0.15 -6.37
N TYR A 354 -19.70 -0.12 -7.03
CA TYR A 354 -20.81 0.83 -7.08
C TYR A 354 -21.66 0.64 -5.83
N VAL A 355 -21.87 1.71 -5.07
CA VAL A 355 -22.69 1.72 -3.85
C VAL A 355 -23.99 2.45 -4.20
N LYS A 356 -25.09 1.76 -3.97
CA LYS A 356 -26.44 2.30 -4.18
C LYS A 356 -26.94 2.99 -2.92
#